data_201fbe9fec1cf0ae1acb803abdb74ce0
#
_entry.id   201fbe9fec1cf0ae1acb803abdb74ce0
#
_cell.length_a   1.000
_cell.length_b   1.000
_cell.length_c   1.000
_cell.angle_alpha   90.00
_cell.angle_beta   90.00
_cell.angle_gamma   90.00
#
_symmetry.space_group_name_H-M   'P 1'
#
loop_
_entity.id
_entity.type
_entity.pdbx_description
1 polymer ?
#
loop_
_entity_poly.entity_id
_entity_poly.type
_entity_poly.pdbx_seq_one_letter_code
_entity_poly.pdbx_strand_id
1 'polypeptide(L)'
;VAHALMGLLIGSFVTATIQIMLKHLPPPWWVVLAFFTFRVSLGINSGVSLGAFYLEYMGWQWIYWQSGLIMFVYFVLLQRHLPPDTPIRELLHKPDYSGMAFYCLSAVLIYAGLDQGERLGWFDSGIITVFLAGGIVSFLLFLANEALVERPWAPPRLFADFNIIMSVGMVIIYIFILSANSLLITLFLDTVHDLRPLQSGLPLLLVALLQLLATPFCAFLVLKADTRLLCATGVLLMGLACYQGTFITADWVAADFFPMAILFAIGHPLVFLSLMAFCMACFTAKTAVGLLAYIQVSRISTPIAGNALFLLLIRQREDLYFSQTGSRLTGDAPAVARFLDSGGSLDQLGQQLQTDAFILGINDVFALCVCIALGTMLLLAFVKAMKPTPVSPVDLGTPGN
;
A
#
# COMPACT_ATOMS: atom_id res chain seq x y z
N VAL A 1 23.10 2.80 0.76
CA VAL A 1 23.48 3.00 -0.64
C VAL A 1 22.81 1.96 -1.52
N ALA A 2 22.96 0.63 -1.28
CA ALA A 2 22.39 -0.43 -2.10
C ALA A 2 20.85 -0.31 -2.23
N HIS A 3 20.12 -0.05 -1.15
CA HIS A 3 18.67 0.16 -1.15
C HIS A 3 18.25 1.36 -2.00
N ALA A 4 18.99 2.47 -1.94
CA ALA A 4 18.69 3.66 -2.72
C ALA A 4 18.88 3.41 -4.23
N LEU A 5 19.96 2.74 -4.62
CA LEU A 5 20.20 2.35 -6.01
C LEU A 5 19.13 1.35 -6.51
N MET A 6 18.79 0.36 -5.70
CA MET A 6 17.72 -0.60 -6.03
C MET A 6 16.37 0.11 -6.20
N GLY A 7 16.01 1.03 -5.32
CA GLY A 7 14.78 1.82 -5.42
C GLY A 7 14.73 2.66 -6.70
N LEU A 8 15.82 3.29 -7.08
CA LEU A 8 15.93 4.11 -8.29
C LEU A 8 15.76 3.27 -9.57
N LEU A 9 16.35 2.08 -9.59
CA LEU A 9 16.22 1.13 -10.72
C LEU A 9 14.81 0.54 -10.79
N ILE A 10 14.23 0.08 -9.67
CA ILE A 10 12.90 -0.54 -9.63
C ILE A 10 11.80 0.49 -9.94
N GLY A 11 11.96 1.74 -9.48
CA GLY A 11 10.97 2.79 -9.72
C GLY A 11 10.69 3.04 -11.20
N SER A 12 11.73 2.99 -12.04
CA SER A 12 11.60 3.16 -13.49
C SER A 12 10.88 1.97 -14.18
N PHE A 13 11.01 0.77 -13.61
CA PHE A 13 10.46 -0.46 -14.20
C PHE A 13 8.93 -0.50 -14.22
N VAL A 14 8.26 0.06 -13.23
CA VAL A 14 6.80 0.02 -13.15
C VAL A 14 6.19 0.79 -14.31
N THR A 15 6.68 2.00 -14.56
CA THR A 15 6.20 2.86 -15.65
C THR A 15 6.53 2.25 -17.02
N ALA A 16 7.76 1.74 -17.20
CA ALA A 16 8.18 1.06 -18.41
C ALA A 16 7.33 -0.19 -18.70
N THR A 17 7.01 -0.99 -17.67
CA THR A 17 6.18 -2.19 -17.81
C THR A 17 4.79 -1.82 -18.32
N ILE A 18 4.14 -0.78 -17.77
CA ILE A 18 2.83 -0.33 -18.23
C ILE A 18 2.88 0.11 -19.68
N GLN A 19 3.88 0.90 -20.07
CA GLN A 19 4.05 1.37 -21.45
C GLN A 19 4.26 0.21 -22.42
N ILE A 20 5.13 -0.74 -22.09
CA ILE A 20 5.40 -1.93 -22.90
C ILE A 20 4.13 -2.77 -23.07
N MET A 21 3.39 -2.97 -21.97
CA MET A 21 2.14 -3.73 -22.00
C MET A 21 1.09 -3.05 -22.88
N LEU A 22 0.93 -1.73 -22.78
CA LEU A 22 -0.02 -0.98 -23.61
C LEU A 22 0.36 -0.97 -25.09
N LYS A 23 1.66 -0.97 -25.42
CA LYS A 23 2.16 -0.86 -26.79
C LYS A 23 2.25 -2.20 -27.53
N HIS A 24 2.63 -3.27 -26.84
CA HIS A 24 3.04 -4.53 -27.49
C HIS A 24 2.13 -5.73 -27.21
N LEU A 25 1.25 -5.67 -26.19
CA LEU A 25 0.34 -6.78 -25.91
C LEU A 25 -0.96 -6.61 -26.70
N PRO A 26 -1.26 -7.58 -27.60
CA PRO A 26 -2.54 -7.58 -28.29
C PRO A 26 -3.69 -7.92 -27.33
N PRO A 27 -4.94 -7.51 -27.63
CA PRO A 27 -6.12 -7.98 -26.89
C PRO A 27 -6.12 -9.52 -26.80
N PRO A 28 -6.59 -10.09 -25.70
CA PRO A 28 -7.59 -9.51 -24.78
C PRO A 28 -6.98 -8.78 -23.58
N TRP A 29 -7.38 -7.55 -23.39
CA TRP A 29 -6.94 -6.64 -22.31
C TRP A 29 -7.06 -7.22 -20.88
N TRP A 30 -7.99 -8.15 -20.63
CA TRP A 30 -8.14 -8.76 -19.31
C TRP A 30 -6.90 -9.59 -18.91
N VAL A 31 -6.21 -10.20 -19.86
CA VAL A 31 -4.97 -10.94 -19.58
C VAL A 31 -3.88 -9.97 -19.12
N VAL A 32 -3.75 -8.85 -19.84
CA VAL A 32 -2.76 -7.80 -19.50
C VAL A 32 -3.02 -7.25 -18.10
N LEU A 33 -4.27 -6.88 -17.80
CA LEU A 33 -4.70 -6.39 -16.50
C LEU A 33 -4.50 -7.44 -15.40
N ALA A 34 -4.81 -8.71 -15.68
CA ALA A 34 -4.62 -9.80 -14.74
C ALA A 34 -3.15 -9.98 -14.39
N PHE A 35 -2.25 -10.02 -15.38
CA PHE A 35 -0.82 -10.13 -15.13
C PHE A 35 -0.26 -8.94 -14.35
N PHE A 36 -0.68 -7.73 -14.70
CA PHE A 36 -0.24 -6.53 -14.00
C PHE A 36 -0.66 -6.55 -12.54
N THR A 37 -1.93 -6.87 -12.27
CA THR A 37 -2.49 -6.94 -10.91
C THR A 37 -1.84 -8.05 -10.11
N PHE A 38 -1.71 -9.23 -10.69
CA PHE A 38 -1.08 -10.38 -10.05
C PHE A 38 0.37 -10.08 -9.62
N ARG A 39 1.16 -9.46 -10.50
CA ARG A 39 2.54 -9.06 -10.18
C ARG A 39 2.60 -8.14 -8.95
N VAL A 40 1.70 -7.15 -8.88
CA VAL A 40 1.64 -6.20 -7.77
C VAL A 40 1.22 -6.92 -6.48
N SER A 41 0.18 -7.72 -6.56
CA SER A 41 -0.37 -8.47 -5.43
C SER A 41 0.61 -9.49 -4.86
N LEU A 42 1.26 -10.25 -5.74
CA LEU A 42 2.27 -11.23 -5.34
C LEU A 42 3.41 -10.55 -4.59
N GLY A 43 3.94 -9.45 -5.13
CA GLY A 43 5.06 -8.73 -4.51
C GLY A 43 4.74 -8.21 -3.11
N ILE A 44 3.54 -7.65 -2.90
CA ILE A 44 3.13 -7.09 -1.61
C ILE A 44 2.88 -8.21 -0.59
N ASN A 45 2.09 -9.22 -0.94
CA ASN A 45 1.61 -10.22 0.02
C ASN A 45 2.62 -11.36 0.28
N SER A 46 3.49 -11.70 -0.68
CA SER A 46 4.53 -12.72 -0.46
C SER A 46 5.84 -12.16 0.09
N GLY A 47 6.02 -10.83 0.07
CA GLY A 47 7.28 -10.19 0.42
C GLY A 47 7.76 -10.51 1.84
N VAL A 48 6.85 -10.50 2.81
CA VAL A 48 7.15 -10.84 4.22
C VAL A 48 7.63 -12.29 4.33
N SER A 49 6.87 -13.25 3.79
CA SER A 49 7.19 -14.66 3.87
C SER A 49 8.47 -15.01 3.09
N LEU A 50 8.68 -14.42 1.92
CA LEU A 50 9.86 -14.65 1.11
C LEU A 50 11.11 -14.04 1.74
N GLY A 51 11.00 -12.84 2.30
CA GLY A 51 12.08 -12.20 3.05
C GLY A 51 12.46 -13.00 4.29
N ALA A 52 11.47 -13.48 5.04
CA ALA A 52 11.68 -14.34 6.20
C ALA A 52 12.35 -15.67 5.83
N PHE A 53 11.91 -16.31 4.73
CA PHE A 53 12.53 -17.52 4.21
C PHE A 53 14.03 -17.33 3.90
N TYR A 54 14.39 -16.21 3.26
CA TYR A 54 15.80 -15.92 3.00
C TYR A 54 16.59 -15.68 4.28
N LEU A 55 16.02 -14.95 5.25
CA LEU A 55 16.71 -14.70 6.52
C LEU A 55 16.94 -15.98 7.32
N GLU A 56 15.99 -16.91 7.28
CA GLU A 56 16.06 -18.14 8.07
C GLU A 56 16.96 -19.23 7.42
N TYR A 57 16.92 -19.37 6.08
CA TYR A 57 17.55 -20.52 5.40
C TYR A 57 18.74 -20.16 4.49
N MET A 58 18.81 -18.93 3.97
CA MET A 58 19.79 -18.60 2.92
C MET A 58 20.70 -17.40 3.25
N GLY A 59 20.26 -16.54 4.18
CA GLY A 59 20.91 -15.28 4.53
C GLY A 59 20.33 -14.07 3.82
N TRP A 60 20.45 -12.90 4.46
CA TRP A 60 19.83 -11.62 4.01
C TRP A 60 20.29 -11.15 2.63
N GLN A 61 21.49 -11.58 2.18
CA GLN A 61 22.02 -11.20 0.87
C GLN A 61 21.16 -11.70 -0.28
N TRP A 62 20.43 -12.79 -0.12
CA TRP A 62 19.57 -13.36 -1.14
C TRP A 62 18.38 -12.46 -1.51
N ILE A 63 17.95 -11.57 -0.62
CA ILE A 63 16.95 -10.54 -0.91
C ILE A 63 17.39 -9.67 -2.10
N TYR A 64 18.69 -9.35 -2.16
CA TYR A 64 19.29 -8.56 -3.25
C TYR A 64 19.68 -9.40 -4.47
N TRP A 65 20.29 -10.55 -4.24
CA TRP A 65 20.77 -11.41 -5.33
C TRP A 65 19.63 -11.95 -6.19
N GLN A 66 18.52 -12.36 -5.57
CA GLN A 66 17.31 -12.74 -6.29
C GLN A 66 16.82 -11.62 -7.21
N SER A 67 16.74 -10.40 -6.69
CA SER A 67 16.31 -9.25 -7.48
C SER A 67 17.26 -8.97 -8.65
N GLY A 68 18.56 -9.07 -8.42
CA GLY A 68 19.58 -8.92 -9.47
C GLY A 68 19.47 -10.01 -10.56
N LEU A 69 19.26 -11.27 -10.15
CA LEU A 69 19.08 -12.39 -11.08
C LEU A 69 17.82 -12.23 -11.93
N ILE A 70 16.70 -11.89 -11.31
CA ILE A 70 15.43 -11.64 -12.01
C ILE A 70 15.59 -10.49 -13.01
N MET A 71 16.24 -9.39 -12.61
CA MET A 71 16.50 -8.25 -13.48
C MET A 71 17.39 -8.62 -14.67
N PHE A 72 18.41 -9.45 -14.45
CA PHE A 72 19.28 -9.93 -15.52
C PHE A 72 18.51 -10.79 -16.54
N VAL A 73 17.71 -11.75 -16.06
CA VAL A 73 16.84 -12.58 -16.91
C VAL A 73 15.86 -11.69 -17.70
N TYR A 74 15.24 -10.73 -17.02
CA TYR A 74 14.31 -9.79 -17.63
C TYR A 74 14.99 -8.94 -18.71
N PHE A 75 16.19 -8.44 -18.47
CA PHE A 75 16.98 -7.69 -19.44
C PHE A 75 17.27 -8.53 -20.71
N VAL A 76 17.72 -9.78 -20.55
CA VAL A 76 17.98 -10.69 -21.68
C VAL A 76 16.71 -10.95 -22.49
N LEU A 77 15.57 -11.17 -21.81
CA LEU A 77 14.28 -11.39 -22.49
C LEU A 77 13.82 -10.15 -23.25
N LEU A 78 13.95 -8.96 -22.65
CA LEU A 78 13.61 -7.70 -23.31
C LEU A 78 14.46 -7.47 -24.56
N GLN A 79 15.76 -7.67 -24.45
CA GLN A 79 16.69 -7.51 -25.59
C GLN A 79 16.36 -8.46 -26.75
N ARG A 80 15.86 -9.65 -26.45
CA ARG A 80 15.52 -10.66 -27.50
C ARG A 80 14.17 -10.42 -28.16
N HIS A 81 13.20 -9.89 -27.43
CA HIS A 81 11.80 -9.90 -27.86
C HIS A 81 11.19 -8.52 -28.13
N LEU A 82 11.80 -7.44 -27.59
CA LEU A 82 11.32 -6.09 -27.87
C LEU A 82 12.05 -5.50 -29.11
N PRO A 83 11.28 -4.97 -30.07
CA PRO A 83 11.88 -4.18 -31.15
C PRO A 83 12.51 -2.90 -30.54
N PRO A 84 13.63 -2.43 -31.08
CA PRO A 84 14.27 -1.21 -30.63
C PRO A 84 13.34 -0.02 -30.85
N ASP A 85 13.03 0.70 -29.78
CA ASP A 85 12.28 1.95 -29.84
C ASP A 85 13.18 3.10 -30.28
N THR A 86 12.66 3.97 -31.12
CA THR A 86 13.35 5.22 -31.47
C THR A 86 13.27 6.17 -30.28
N PRO A 87 14.41 6.54 -29.65
CA PRO A 87 14.38 7.46 -28.52
C PRO A 87 13.88 8.84 -28.96
N ILE A 88 12.84 9.34 -28.31
CA ILE A 88 12.34 10.70 -28.55
C ILE A 88 13.30 11.66 -27.83
N ARG A 89 14.35 12.07 -28.55
CA ARG A 89 15.43 12.93 -28.00
C ARG A 89 14.90 14.30 -27.52
N GLU A 90 13.79 14.77 -28.06
CA GLU A 90 13.14 16.02 -27.63
C GLU A 90 12.63 16.00 -26.19
N LEU A 91 12.25 14.82 -25.68
CA LEU A 91 11.85 14.65 -24.27
C LEU A 91 13.05 14.74 -23.31
N LEU A 92 14.27 14.50 -23.81
CA LEU A 92 15.50 14.61 -23.02
C LEU A 92 16.04 16.06 -22.99
N HIS A 93 15.56 16.93 -23.88
CA HIS A 93 15.91 18.34 -23.85
C HIS A 93 15.01 19.10 -22.89
N LYS A 94 15.58 19.55 -21.78
CA LYS A 94 14.94 20.30 -20.66
C LYS A 94 13.96 19.49 -19.79
N PRO A 95 14.39 18.36 -19.19
CA PRO A 95 13.60 17.75 -18.11
C PRO A 95 13.59 18.69 -16.91
N ASP A 96 12.51 18.64 -16.13
CA ASP A 96 12.39 19.41 -14.90
C ASP A 96 13.22 18.79 -13.76
N TYR A 97 14.52 18.99 -13.79
CA TYR A 97 15.43 18.50 -12.74
C TYR A 97 15.15 19.13 -11.36
N SER A 98 14.70 20.39 -11.34
CA SER A 98 14.36 21.08 -10.09
C SER A 98 13.17 20.46 -9.40
N GLY A 99 12.07 20.19 -10.12
CA GLY A 99 10.91 19.49 -9.57
C GLY A 99 11.26 18.09 -9.09
N MET A 100 12.04 17.33 -9.86
CA MET A 100 12.51 16.01 -9.43
C MET A 100 13.33 16.09 -8.13
N ALA A 101 14.25 17.06 -8.02
CA ALA A 101 15.09 17.24 -6.83
C ALA A 101 14.25 17.60 -5.59
N PHE A 102 13.32 18.55 -5.71
CA PHE A 102 12.43 18.93 -4.61
C PHE A 102 11.53 17.78 -4.19
N TYR A 103 10.99 17.03 -5.15
CA TYR A 103 10.17 15.85 -4.84
C TYR A 103 10.99 14.76 -4.12
N CYS A 104 12.16 14.41 -4.64
CA CYS A 104 13.02 13.41 -4.02
C CYS A 104 13.44 13.82 -2.60
N LEU A 105 13.82 15.09 -2.41
CA LEU A 105 14.18 15.61 -1.08
C LEU A 105 12.99 15.54 -0.12
N SER A 106 11.81 15.98 -0.58
CA SER A 106 10.58 15.87 0.20
C SER A 106 10.27 14.43 0.61
N ALA A 107 10.29 13.51 -0.36
CA ALA A 107 9.99 12.10 -0.11
C ALA A 107 10.97 11.48 0.90
N VAL A 108 12.27 11.73 0.77
CA VAL A 108 13.30 11.23 1.69
C VAL A 108 13.10 11.77 3.10
N LEU A 109 12.88 13.08 3.24
CA LEU A 109 12.73 13.72 4.55
C LEU A 109 11.43 13.29 5.24
N ILE A 110 10.29 13.25 4.53
CA ILE A 110 9.01 12.79 5.08
C ILE A 110 9.12 11.31 5.45
N TYR A 111 9.69 10.47 4.58
CA TYR A 111 9.89 9.05 4.88
C TYR A 111 10.74 8.86 6.14
N ALA A 112 11.90 9.51 6.23
CA ALA A 112 12.77 9.41 7.40
C ALA A 112 12.08 9.90 8.68
N GLY A 113 11.30 10.99 8.59
CA GLY A 113 10.52 11.51 9.71
C GLY A 113 9.44 10.54 10.20
N LEU A 114 8.71 9.93 9.29
CA LEU A 114 7.65 8.97 9.61
C LEU A 114 8.21 7.62 10.11
N ASP A 115 9.28 7.11 9.48
CA ASP A 115 9.91 5.84 9.85
C ASP A 115 10.58 5.89 11.23
N GLN A 116 11.24 7.01 11.56
CA GLN A 116 11.94 7.18 12.83
C GLN A 116 11.10 7.88 13.90
N GLY A 117 9.93 8.40 13.54
CA GLY A 117 9.08 9.19 14.43
C GLY A 117 8.75 8.47 15.74
N GLU A 118 8.30 7.23 15.63
CA GLU A 118 7.94 6.40 16.79
C GLU A 118 9.16 6.14 17.69
N ARG A 119 10.29 5.78 17.12
CA ARG A 119 11.52 5.48 17.86
C ARG A 119 12.10 6.70 18.58
N LEU A 120 11.96 7.89 18.01
CA LEU A 120 12.56 9.12 18.53
C LEU A 120 11.56 10.03 19.28
N GLY A 121 10.34 9.57 19.54
CA GLY A 121 9.33 10.33 20.30
C GLY A 121 8.70 11.47 19.51
N TRP A 122 8.56 11.33 18.19
CA TRP A 122 7.88 12.30 17.31
C TRP A 122 8.39 13.74 17.50
N PHE A 123 7.50 14.67 17.85
CA PHE A 123 7.80 16.10 17.97
C PHE A 123 8.65 16.49 19.20
N ASP A 124 8.89 15.55 20.12
CA ASP A 124 9.85 15.74 21.22
C ASP A 124 11.31 15.71 20.69
N SER A 125 11.50 15.13 19.49
CA SER A 125 12.78 15.11 18.80
C SER A 125 12.90 16.27 17.79
N GLY A 126 13.87 17.15 17.99
CA GLY A 126 14.18 18.23 17.06
C GLY A 126 14.54 17.71 15.65
N ILE A 127 15.15 16.51 15.53
CA ILE A 127 15.50 15.90 14.25
C ILE A 127 14.25 15.54 13.46
N ILE A 128 13.25 14.91 14.10
CA ILE A 128 11.99 14.54 13.44
C ILE A 128 11.23 15.79 12.99
N THR A 129 11.18 16.80 13.85
CA THR A 129 10.58 18.10 13.50
C THR A 129 11.25 18.73 12.27
N VAL A 130 12.58 18.72 12.19
CA VAL A 130 13.32 19.22 11.03
C VAL A 130 13.04 18.39 9.78
N PHE A 131 13.00 17.05 9.90
CA PHE A 131 12.71 16.18 8.76
C PHE A 131 11.30 16.42 8.21
N LEU A 132 10.29 16.44 9.08
CA LEU A 132 8.90 16.64 8.65
C LEU A 132 8.68 18.06 8.11
N ALA A 133 9.17 19.09 8.80
CA ALA A 133 9.05 20.48 8.33
C ALA A 133 9.82 20.71 7.02
N GLY A 134 11.08 20.25 6.93
CA GLY A 134 11.88 20.33 5.72
C GLY A 134 11.27 19.56 4.56
N GLY A 135 10.69 18.38 4.83
CA GLY A 135 9.97 17.59 3.85
C GLY A 135 8.74 18.30 3.32
N ILE A 136 7.93 18.89 4.20
CA ILE A 136 6.73 19.68 3.81
C ILE A 136 7.15 20.92 2.99
N VAL A 137 8.15 21.66 3.42
CA VAL A 137 8.66 22.82 2.67
C VAL A 137 9.15 22.39 1.28
N SER A 138 9.91 21.31 1.18
CA SER A 138 10.39 20.77 -0.10
C SER A 138 9.22 20.35 -1.00
N PHE A 139 8.14 19.78 -0.44
CA PHE A 139 6.93 19.43 -1.19
C PHE A 139 6.20 20.66 -1.71
N LEU A 140 6.10 21.71 -0.91
CA LEU A 140 5.50 22.98 -1.35
C LEU A 140 6.34 23.64 -2.45
N LEU A 141 7.67 23.58 -2.35
CA LEU A 141 8.58 24.04 -3.40
C LEU A 141 8.43 23.20 -4.68
N PHE A 142 8.25 21.89 -4.57
CA PHE A 142 7.90 21.02 -5.69
C PHE A 142 6.62 21.48 -6.37
N LEU A 143 5.52 21.67 -5.63
CA LEU A 143 4.24 22.12 -6.20
C LEU A 143 4.35 23.51 -6.87
N ALA A 144 5.10 24.43 -6.26
CA ALA A 144 5.35 25.74 -6.82
C ALA A 144 6.16 25.65 -8.12
N ASN A 145 7.19 24.81 -8.15
CA ASN A 145 8.02 24.58 -9.34
C ASN A 145 7.16 23.98 -10.48
N GLU A 146 6.35 22.94 -10.20
CA GLU A 146 5.46 22.31 -11.19
C GLU A 146 4.38 23.27 -11.75
N ALA A 147 4.02 24.29 -10.97
CA ALA A 147 3.09 25.32 -11.43
C ALA A 147 3.74 26.37 -12.34
N LEU A 148 5.07 26.59 -12.23
CA LEU A 148 5.81 27.64 -12.92
C LEU A 148 6.61 27.16 -14.14
N VAL A 149 7.00 25.88 -14.16
CA VAL A 149 7.84 25.32 -15.24
C VAL A 149 6.99 25.09 -16.51
N GLU A 150 7.61 25.33 -17.67
CA GLU A 150 6.96 25.18 -18.97
C GLU A 150 6.51 23.75 -19.29
N ARG A 151 7.26 22.75 -18.80
CA ARG A 151 7.01 21.31 -19.05
C ARG A 151 7.02 20.52 -17.72
N PRO A 152 5.98 20.71 -16.90
CA PRO A 152 5.87 19.98 -15.64
C PRO A 152 5.66 18.48 -15.90
N TRP A 153 6.28 17.60 -15.10
CA TRP A 153 6.05 16.16 -15.18
C TRP A 153 4.82 15.71 -14.38
N ALA A 154 4.45 16.47 -13.34
CA ALA A 154 3.29 16.19 -12.49
C ALA A 154 2.48 17.48 -12.20
N PRO A 155 1.85 18.10 -13.22
CA PRO A 155 1.22 19.41 -13.07
C PRO A 155 0.08 19.41 -12.06
N PRO A 156 0.08 20.28 -11.02
CA PRO A 156 -0.99 20.34 -10.02
C PRO A 156 -2.38 20.68 -10.61
N ARG A 157 -2.40 21.28 -11.79
CA ARG A 157 -3.64 21.63 -12.52
C ARG A 157 -4.51 20.41 -12.85
N LEU A 158 -3.93 19.20 -12.84
CA LEU A 158 -4.70 17.95 -13.00
C LEU A 158 -5.75 17.77 -11.92
N PHE A 159 -5.48 18.25 -10.70
CA PHE A 159 -6.43 18.21 -9.59
C PHE A 159 -7.59 19.23 -9.73
N ALA A 160 -7.66 20.00 -10.81
CA ALA A 160 -8.87 20.76 -11.14
C ALA A 160 -9.99 19.84 -11.67
N ASP A 161 -9.67 18.64 -12.18
CA ASP A 161 -10.66 17.66 -12.61
C ASP A 161 -11.10 16.78 -11.43
N PHE A 162 -12.39 16.83 -11.12
CA PHE A 162 -13.00 16.06 -10.04
C PHE A 162 -12.79 14.55 -10.19
N ASN A 163 -12.81 14.02 -11.41
CA ASN A 163 -12.62 12.59 -11.64
C ASN A 163 -11.18 12.15 -11.32
N ILE A 164 -10.21 13.03 -11.57
CA ILE A 164 -8.80 12.78 -11.22
C ILE A 164 -8.61 12.78 -9.71
N ILE A 165 -9.19 13.77 -9.00
CA ILE A 165 -9.16 13.80 -7.53
C ILE A 165 -9.78 12.53 -6.96
N MET A 166 -10.94 12.14 -7.45
CA MET A 166 -11.62 10.92 -7.00
C MET A 166 -10.79 9.67 -7.27
N SER A 167 -10.21 9.54 -8.46
CA SER A 167 -9.39 8.39 -8.83
C SER A 167 -8.14 8.26 -7.93
N VAL A 168 -7.40 9.34 -7.75
CA VAL A 168 -6.20 9.36 -6.89
C VAL A 168 -6.58 9.17 -5.42
N GLY A 169 -7.63 9.84 -4.95
CA GLY A 169 -8.13 9.70 -3.58
C GLY A 169 -8.56 8.26 -3.25
N MET A 170 -9.26 7.60 -4.16
CA MET A 170 -9.63 6.19 -4.00
C MET A 170 -8.41 5.26 -3.99
N VAL A 171 -7.38 5.54 -4.80
CA VAL A 171 -6.12 4.78 -4.75
C VAL A 171 -5.46 4.92 -3.38
N ILE A 172 -5.42 6.13 -2.82
CA ILE A 172 -4.87 6.37 -1.48
C ILE A 172 -5.64 5.57 -0.42
N ILE A 173 -6.97 5.70 -0.40
CA ILE A 173 -7.83 5.01 0.56
C ILE A 173 -7.67 3.47 0.46
N TYR A 174 -7.70 2.96 -0.75
CA TYR A 174 -7.54 1.53 -1.01
C TYR A 174 -6.20 1.00 -0.48
N ILE A 175 -5.09 1.71 -0.77
CA ILE A 175 -3.75 1.29 -0.33
C ILE A 175 -3.62 1.43 1.19
N PHE A 176 -4.27 2.42 1.80
CA PHE A 176 -4.32 2.58 3.24
C PHE A 176 -4.96 1.36 3.92
N ILE A 177 -6.12 0.88 3.46
CA ILE A 177 -6.77 -0.33 3.98
C ILE A 177 -5.89 -1.57 3.72
N LEU A 178 -5.26 -1.65 2.55
CA LEU A 178 -4.36 -2.77 2.21
C LEU A 178 -3.15 -2.83 3.15
N SER A 179 -2.53 -1.67 3.45
CA SER A 179 -1.37 -1.61 4.35
C SER A 179 -1.74 -1.95 5.80
N ALA A 180 -2.93 -1.56 6.27
CA ALA A 180 -3.44 -1.96 7.58
C ALA A 180 -3.51 -3.48 7.72
N ASN A 181 -4.13 -4.16 6.76
CA ASN A 181 -4.24 -5.62 6.80
C ASN A 181 -2.86 -6.30 6.84
N SER A 182 -1.92 -5.83 6.04
CA SER A 182 -0.57 -6.40 5.99
C SER A 182 0.19 -6.18 7.30
N LEU A 183 0.15 -4.97 7.85
CA LEU A 183 0.88 -4.61 9.06
C LEU A 183 0.27 -5.25 10.31
N LEU A 184 -1.05 -5.10 10.52
CA LEU A 184 -1.69 -5.44 11.78
C LEU A 184 -1.68 -6.93 12.07
N ILE A 185 -1.88 -7.78 11.04
CA ILE A 185 -1.85 -9.23 11.20
C ILE A 185 -0.44 -9.70 11.60
N THR A 186 0.60 -9.25 10.90
CA THR A 186 1.97 -9.64 11.23
C THR A 186 2.39 -9.10 12.59
N LEU A 187 2.08 -7.84 12.88
CA LEU A 187 2.40 -7.20 14.16
C LEU A 187 1.73 -7.92 15.34
N PHE A 188 0.45 -8.32 15.20
CA PHE A 188 -0.24 -9.10 16.22
C PHE A 188 0.43 -10.45 16.46
N LEU A 189 0.68 -11.22 15.40
CA LEU A 189 1.26 -12.56 15.51
C LEU A 189 2.71 -12.53 16.04
N ASP A 190 3.48 -11.51 15.68
CA ASP A 190 4.84 -11.33 16.17
C ASP A 190 4.85 -10.91 17.66
N THR A 191 3.97 -9.95 18.05
CA THR A 191 4.03 -9.37 19.38
C THR A 191 3.34 -10.24 20.45
N VAL A 192 2.18 -10.84 20.11
CA VAL A 192 1.36 -11.60 21.09
C VAL A 192 1.83 -13.04 21.21
N HIS A 193 2.23 -13.66 20.09
CA HIS A 193 2.60 -15.08 20.04
C HIS A 193 4.09 -15.33 19.85
N ASP A 194 4.90 -14.28 19.72
CA ASP A 194 6.36 -14.39 19.45
C ASP A 194 6.67 -15.33 18.26
N LEU A 195 5.80 -15.29 17.23
CA LEU A 195 5.94 -16.12 16.04
C LEU A 195 7.11 -15.62 15.20
N ARG A 196 7.83 -16.56 14.60
CA ARG A 196 8.86 -16.19 13.62
C ARG A 196 8.24 -15.51 12.40
N PRO A 197 8.94 -14.57 11.73
CA PRO A 197 8.42 -13.85 10.57
C PRO A 197 7.90 -14.75 9.43
N LEU A 198 8.42 -15.98 9.30
CA LEU A 198 7.91 -16.95 8.34
C LEU A 198 6.51 -17.46 8.71
N GLN A 199 6.23 -17.59 10.01
CA GLN A 199 4.95 -18.08 10.53
C GLN A 199 3.91 -16.97 10.55
N SER A 200 4.28 -15.77 10.98
CA SER A 200 3.40 -14.58 10.99
C SER A 200 3.02 -14.11 9.58
N GLY A 201 3.85 -14.41 8.57
CA GLY A 201 3.57 -14.15 7.17
C GLY A 201 2.60 -15.13 6.48
N LEU A 202 2.22 -16.26 7.12
CA LEU A 202 1.38 -17.29 6.50
C LEU A 202 0.01 -16.77 6.00
N PRO A 203 -0.74 -15.95 6.75
CA PRO A 203 -2.01 -15.40 6.26
C PRO A 203 -1.83 -14.56 4.99
N LEU A 204 -0.77 -13.76 4.90
CA LEU A 204 -0.48 -12.95 3.73
C LEU A 204 -0.05 -13.80 2.54
N LEU A 205 0.73 -14.85 2.77
CA LEU A 205 1.10 -15.82 1.73
C LEU A 205 -0.16 -16.52 1.17
N LEU A 206 -1.12 -16.85 2.02
CA LEU A 206 -2.41 -17.39 1.58
C LEU A 206 -3.16 -16.40 0.67
N VAL A 207 -3.17 -15.10 1.01
CA VAL A 207 -3.72 -14.06 0.13
C VAL A 207 -3.05 -14.11 -1.24
N ALA A 208 -1.70 -14.14 -1.28
CA ALA A 208 -0.95 -14.17 -2.54
C ALA A 208 -1.29 -15.40 -3.40
N LEU A 209 -1.37 -16.59 -2.79
CA LEU A 209 -1.70 -17.83 -3.49
C LEU A 209 -3.13 -17.85 -4.02
N LEU A 210 -4.10 -17.41 -3.23
CA LEU A 210 -5.49 -17.34 -3.68
C LEU A 210 -5.70 -16.31 -4.78
N GLN A 211 -4.94 -15.22 -4.78
CA GLN A 211 -4.97 -14.20 -5.83
C GLN A 211 -4.48 -14.71 -7.18
N LEU A 212 -3.70 -15.77 -7.22
CA LEU A 212 -3.30 -16.42 -8.47
C LEU A 212 -4.53 -16.88 -9.28
N LEU A 213 -5.55 -17.37 -8.59
CA LEU A 213 -6.80 -17.83 -9.18
C LEU A 213 -7.85 -16.71 -9.28
N ALA A 214 -7.96 -15.89 -8.24
CA ALA A 214 -8.97 -14.82 -8.16
C ALA A 214 -8.70 -13.69 -9.17
N THR A 215 -7.45 -13.30 -9.41
CA THR A 215 -7.12 -12.14 -10.26
C THR A 215 -7.55 -12.30 -11.71
N PRO A 216 -7.31 -13.42 -12.41
CA PRO A 216 -7.81 -13.62 -13.78
C PRO A 216 -9.33 -13.56 -13.88
N PHE A 217 -10.02 -14.14 -12.89
CA PHE A 217 -11.48 -14.11 -12.84
C PHE A 217 -12.02 -12.70 -12.61
N CYS A 218 -11.43 -11.94 -11.67
CA CYS A 218 -11.78 -10.54 -11.43
C CYS A 218 -11.51 -9.66 -12.66
N ALA A 219 -10.39 -9.87 -13.37
CA ALA A 219 -10.06 -9.13 -14.58
C ALA A 219 -11.09 -9.38 -15.70
N PHE A 220 -11.56 -10.62 -15.83
CA PHE A 220 -12.63 -10.94 -16.78
C PHE A 220 -13.95 -10.26 -16.40
N LEU A 221 -14.30 -10.23 -15.10
CA LEU A 221 -15.51 -9.57 -14.59
C LEU A 221 -15.49 -8.06 -14.85
N VAL A 222 -14.37 -7.39 -14.62
CA VAL A 222 -14.22 -5.93 -14.79
C VAL A 222 -14.50 -5.48 -16.23
N LEU A 223 -14.23 -6.33 -17.22
CA LEU A 223 -14.55 -6.03 -18.62
C LEU A 223 -16.03 -6.25 -18.97
N LYS A 224 -16.78 -7.03 -18.20
CA LYS A 224 -18.17 -7.40 -18.51
C LYS A 224 -19.21 -6.68 -17.65
N ALA A 225 -18.87 -6.36 -16.42
CA ALA A 225 -19.79 -5.76 -15.45
C ALA A 225 -19.48 -4.27 -15.22
N ASP A 226 -20.41 -3.58 -14.55
CA ASP A 226 -20.20 -2.19 -14.15
C ASP A 226 -19.03 -2.09 -13.16
N THR A 227 -18.00 -1.37 -13.56
CA THR A 227 -16.77 -1.18 -12.80
C THR A 227 -17.01 -0.59 -11.41
N ARG A 228 -18.06 0.24 -11.24
CA ARG A 228 -18.42 0.80 -9.92
C ARG A 228 -18.95 -0.25 -8.96
N LEU A 229 -19.84 -1.11 -9.45
CA LEU A 229 -20.38 -2.21 -8.64
C LEU A 229 -19.27 -3.17 -8.21
N LEU A 230 -18.36 -3.48 -9.12
CA LEU A 230 -17.21 -4.36 -8.80
C LEU A 230 -16.27 -3.69 -7.81
N CYS A 231 -16.00 -2.38 -7.95
CA CYS A 231 -15.21 -1.64 -6.97
C CYS A 231 -15.89 -1.65 -5.60
N ALA A 232 -17.20 -1.35 -5.54
CA ALA A 232 -17.98 -1.36 -4.31
C ALA A 232 -17.98 -2.76 -3.66
N THR A 233 -18.18 -3.82 -4.46
CA THR A 233 -18.10 -5.21 -3.96
C THR A 233 -16.72 -5.52 -3.40
N GLY A 234 -15.66 -5.10 -4.08
CA GLY A 234 -14.28 -5.29 -3.60
C GLY A 234 -14.01 -4.54 -2.29
N VAL A 235 -14.44 -3.27 -2.18
CA VAL A 235 -14.33 -2.47 -0.95
C VAL A 235 -15.14 -3.10 0.19
N LEU A 236 -16.35 -3.62 -0.12
CA LEU A 236 -17.18 -4.32 0.85
C LEU A 236 -16.47 -5.57 1.40
N LEU A 237 -15.87 -6.38 0.54
CA LEU A 237 -15.14 -7.58 0.96
C LEU A 237 -13.92 -7.22 1.82
N MET A 238 -13.16 -6.21 1.44
CA MET A 238 -12.04 -5.71 2.26
C MET A 238 -12.54 -5.13 3.59
N GLY A 239 -13.64 -4.39 3.59
CA GLY A 239 -14.28 -3.87 4.80
C GLY A 239 -14.78 -4.97 5.74
N LEU A 240 -15.38 -6.05 5.19
CA LEU A 240 -15.79 -7.23 5.97
C LEU A 240 -14.58 -7.96 6.57
N ALA A 241 -13.47 -8.04 5.85
CA ALA A 241 -12.23 -8.57 6.41
C ALA A 241 -11.73 -7.71 7.58
N CYS A 242 -11.70 -6.39 7.42
CA CYS A 242 -11.35 -5.49 8.53
C CYS A 242 -12.35 -5.60 9.69
N TYR A 243 -13.64 -5.79 9.41
CA TYR A 243 -14.65 -6.01 10.45
C TYR A 243 -14.38 -7.28 11.28
N GLN A 244 -13.95 -8.37 10.65
CA GLN A 244 -13.49 -9.55 11.41
C GLN A 244 -12.30 -9.21 12.30
N GLY A 245 -11.39 -8.36 11.85
CA GLY A 245 -10.24 -7.88 12.61
C GLY A 245 -10.60 -7.07 13.87
N THR A 246 -11.84 -6.57 13.99
CA THR A 246 -12.29 -5.89 15.22
C THR A 246 -12.63 -6.85 16.38
N PHE A 247 -12.60 -8.15 16.14
CA PHE A 247 -12.90 -9.20 17.14
C PHE A 247 -11.67 -10.03 17.52
N ILE A 248 -10.47 -9.56 17.21
CA ILE A 248 -9.24 -10.26 17.58
C ILE A 248 -9.13 -10.36 19.09
N THR A 249 -8.79 -11.57 19.56
CA THR A 249 -8.52 -11.88 20.98
C THR A 249 -7.13 -12.51 21.12
N ALA A 250 -6.61 -12.59 22.33
CA ALA A 250 -5.28 -13.17 22.59
C ALA A 250 -5.13 -14.63 22.12
N ASP A 251 -6.25 -15.36 21.98
CA ASP A 251 -6.25 -16.77 21.58
C ASP A 251 -6.15 -17.00 20.06
N TRP A 252 -6.25 -15.92 19.26
CA TRP A 252 -6.20 -16.04 17.81
C TRP A 252 -4.82 -16.48 17.33
N VAL A 253 -4.78 -17.55 16.55
CA VAL A 253 -3.57 -18.05 15.88
C VAL A 253 -3.59 -17.70 14.39
N ALA A 254 -2.50 -17.95 13.68
CA ALA A 254 -2.37 -17.64 12.25
C ALA A 254 -3.52 -18.18 11.38
N ALA A 255 -4.12 -19.33 11.75
CA ALA A 255 -5.23 -19.94 11.03
C ALA A 255 -6.54 -19.15 11.15
N ASP A 256 -6.76 -18.42 12.23
CA ASP A 256 -7.96 -17.63 12.47
C ASP A 256 -8.05 -16.41 11.54
N PHE A 257 -6.90 -16.00 10.97
CA PHE A 257 -6.84 -14.96 9.95
C PHE A 257 -7.15 -15.45 8.53
N PHE A 258 -7.28 -16.76 8.29
CA PHE A 258 -7.55 -17.29 6.94
C PHE A 258 -8.87 -16.80 6.34
N PRO A 259 -10.00 -16.67 7.07
CA PRO A 259 -11.20 -16.07 6.53
C PRO A 259 -11.00 -14.63 6.05
N MET A 260 -10.24 -13.83 6.82
CA MET A 260 -9.86 -12.47 6.40
C MET A 260 -9.02 -12.52 5.11
N ALA A 261 -8.05 -13.42 5.04
CA ALA A 261 -7.18 -13.60 3.88
C ALA A 261 -7.98 -13.95 2.61
N ILE A 262 -9.01 -14.80 2.71
CA ILE A 262 -9.89 -15.15 1.59
C ILE A 262 -10.66 -13.91 1.10
N LEU A 263 -11.24 -13.13 2.00
CA LEU A 263 -11.98 -11.91 1.66
C LEU A 263 -11.05 -10.89 0.97
N PHE A 264 -9.84 -10.71 1.48
CA PHE A 264 -8.83 -9.85 0.87
C PHE A 264 -8.35 -10.37 -0.48
N ALA A 265 -8.19 -11.68 -0.63
CA ALA A 265 -7.73 -12.29 -1.89
C ALA A 265 -8.69 -12.02 -3.06
N ILE A 266 -9.97 -11.87 -2.79
CA ILE A 266 -11.00 -11.55 -3.79
C ILE A 266 -11.23 -10.03 -3.87
N GLY A 267 -11.34 -9.36 -2.71
CA GLY A 267 -11.64 -7.93 -2.62
C GLY A 267 -10.55 -7.06 -3.25
N HIS A 268 -9.28 -7.34 -2.95
CA HIS A 268 -8.14 -6.58 -3.44
C HIS A 268 -8.07 -6.49 -4.97
N PRO A 269 -8.09 -7.59 -5.76
CA PRO A 269 -8.04 -7.48 -7.22
C PRO A 269 -9.29 -6.81 -7.81
N LEU A 270 -10.47 -6.96 -7.22
CA LEU A 270 -11.68 -6.26 -7.66
C LEU A 270 -11.52 -4.75 -7.52
N VAL A 271 -11.05 -4.27 -6.38
CA VAL A 271 -10.79 -2.83 -6.16
C VAL A 271 -9.70 -2.33 -7.09
N PHE A 272 -8.55 -3.01 -7.11
CA PHE A 272 -7.38 -2.56 -7.87
C PHE A 272 -7.65 -2.46 -9.37
N LEU A 273 -8.27 -3.49 -9.95
CA LEU A 273 -8.63 -3.52 -11.38
C LEU A 273 -9.67 -2.44 -11.72
N SER A 274 -10.65 -2.26 -10.86
CA SER A 274 -11.68 -1.22 -11.05
C SER A 274 -11.08 0.18 -10.97
N LEU A 275 -10.18 0.42 -10.00
CA LEU A 275 -9.46 1.70 -9.89
C LEU A 275 -8.55 1.96 -11.09
N MET A 276 -7.86 0.91 -11.59
CA MET A 276 -7.06 1.04 -12.81
C MET A 276 -7.93 1.39 -14.02
N ALA A 277 -9.12 0.80 -14.14
CA ALA A 277 -10.07 1.14 -15.19
C ALA A 277 -10.56 2.60 -15.08
N PHE A 278 -10.83 3.11 -13.87
CA PHE A 278 -11.16 4.52 -13.64
C PHE A 278 -10.01 5.45 -14.02
N CYS A 279 -8.80 5.12 -13.59
CA CYS A 279 -7.61 5.92 -13.92
C CYS A 279 -7.39 5.94 -15.44
N MET A 280 -7.52 4.79 -16.12
CA MET A 280 -7.39 4.71 -17.59
C MET A 280 -8.44 5.54 -18.32
N ALA A 281 -9.67 5.62 -17.81
CA ALA A 281 -10.71 6.47 -18.41
C ALA A 281 -10.40 7.98 -18.32
N CYS A 282 -9.52 8.38 -17.39
CA CYS A 282 -9.03 9.75 -17.26
C CYS A 282 -7.78 10.03 -18.10
N PHE A 283 -7.20 9.02 -18.79
CA PHE A 283 -5.99 9.19 -19.58
C PHE A 283 -6.31 9.91 -20.91
N THR A 284 -5.60 11.00 -21.11
CA THR A 284 -5.49 11.69 -22.39
C THR A 284 -4.00 11.88 -22.69
N ALA A 285 -3.65 12.22 -23.92
CA ALA A 285 -2.26 12.50 -24.27
C ALA A 285 -1.60 13.57 -23.36
N LYS A 286 -2.41 14.50 -22.81
CA LYS A 286 -1.93 15.57 -21.92
C LYS A 286 -1.89 15.20 -20.44
N THR A 287 -2.76 14.27 -19.99
CA THR A 287 -2.93 13.96 -18.55
C THR A 287 -2.24 12.67 -18.13
N ALA A 288 -1.97 11.76 -19.06
CA ALA A 288 -1.51 10.40 -18.76
C ALA A 288 -0.20 10.38 -17.95
N VAL A 289 0.80 11.15 -18.32
CA VAL A 289 2.11 11.16 -17.64
C VAL A 289 1.98 11.66 -16.21
N GLY A 290 1.32 12.82 -16.02
CA GLY A 290 1.13 13.41 -14.69
C GLY A 290 0.24 12.56 -13.79
N LEU A 291 -0.85 11.97 -14.33
CA LEU A 291 -1.74 11.11 -13.55
C LEU A 291 -1.03 9.81 -13.13
N LEU A 292 -0.24 9.19 -14.01
CA LEU A 292 0.58 8.03 -13.65
C LEU A 292 1.60 8.38 -12.57
N ALA A 293 2.23 9.56 -12.63
CA ALA A 293 3.15 10.02 -11.60
C ALA A 293 2.45 10.11 -10.23
N TYR A 294 1.28 10.78 -10.15
CA TYR A 294 0.52 10.89 -8.92
C TYR A 294 0.04 9.54 -8.37
N ILE A 295 -0.40 8.63 -9.23
CA ILE A 295 -0.78 7.27 -8.81
C ILE A 295 0.41 6.53 -8.21
N GLN A 296 1.59 6.61 -8.84
CA GLN A 296 2.79 5.94 -8.35
C GLN A 296 3.30 6.55 -7.04
N VAL A 297 3.28 7.88 -6.93
CA VAL A 297 3.59 8.58 -5.68
C VAL A 297 2.66 8.13 -4.56
N SER A 298 1.35 8.13 -4.79
CA SER A 298 0.35 7.68 -3.81
C SER A 298 0.57 6.23 -3.40
N ARG A 299 0.89 5.34 -4.34
CA ARG A 299 1.14 3.92 -4.05
C ARG A 299 2.35 3.68 -3.16
N ILE A 300 3.38 4.51 -3.27
CA ILE A 300 4.62 4.37 -2.47
C ILE A 300 4.48 5.08 -1.13
N SER A 301 3.91 6.28 -1.12
CA SER A 301 3.86 7.13 0.08
C SER A 301 2.75 6.71 1.06
N THR A 302 1.62 6.20 0.56
CA THR A 302 0.48 5.84 1.41
C THR A 302 0.78 4.73 2.41
N PRO A 303 1.45 3.61 2.05
CA PRO A 303 1.76 2.57 3.04
C PRO A 303 2.68 3.08 4.15
N ILE A 304 3.62 3.96 3.80
CA ILE A 304 4.57 4.54 4.76
C ILE A 304 3.84 5.41 5.78
N ALA A 305 3.04 6.35 5.28
CA ALA A 305 2.25 7.23 6.12
C ALA A 305 1.17 6.46 6.90
N GLY A 306 0.54 5.47 6.26
CA GLY A 306 -0.46 4.60 6.88
C GLY A 306 0.13 3.79 8.03
N ASN A 307 1.25 3.12 7.80
CA ASN A 307 1.90 2.30 8.83
C ASN A 307 2.34 3.15 10.03
N ALA A 308 2.92 4.34 9.80
CA ALA A 308 3.29 5.26 10.86
C ALA A 308 2.07 5.72 11.67
N LEU A 309 0.95 6.04 11.00
CA LEU A 309 -0.30 6.42 11.66
C LEU A 309 -0.90 5.26 12.46
N PHE A 310 -0.88 4.04 11.92
CA PHE A 310 -1.40 2.86 12.62
C PHE A 310 -0.62 2.57 13.90
N LEU A 311 0.71 2.58 13.85
CA LEU A 311 1.56 2.38 15.02
C LEU A 311 1.31 3.47 16.09
N LEU A 312 1.20 4.73 15.67
CA LEU A 312 0.88 5.83 16.56
C LEU A 312 -0.50 5.65 17.23
N LEU A 313 -1.52 5.27 16.45
CA LEU A 313 -2.87 5.03 16.98
C LEU A 313 -2.90 3.84 17.94
N ILE A 314 -2.23 2.74 17.60
CA ILE A 314 -2.15 1.56 18.48
C ILE A 314 -1.55 1.96 19.81
N ARG A 315 -0.40 2.66 19.80
CA ARG A 315 0.26 3.10 21.04
C ARG A 315 -0.60 4.02 21.89
N GLN A 316 -1.23 5.03 21.28
CA GLN A 316 -2.13 5.93 22.00
C GLN A 316 -3.32 5.19 22.62
N ARG A 317 -3.86 4.19 21.90
CA ARG A 317 -4.95 3.36 22.42
C ARG A 317 -4.49 2.38 23.47
N GLU A 318 -3.33 1.77 23.31
CA GLU A 318 -2.70 0.92 24.32
C GLU A 318 -2.50 1.68 25.64
N ASP A 319 -1.88 2.86 25.61
CA ASP A 319 -1.70 3.72 26.79
C ASP A 319 -3.04 4.07 27.45
N LEU A 320 -4.05 4.40 26.65
CA LEU A 320 -5.40 4.73 27.15
C LEU A 320 -6.06 3.51 27.82
N TYR A 321 -6.09 2.36 27.16
CA TYR A 321 -6.73 1.15 27.69
C TYR A 321 -5.98 0.61 28.91
N PHE A 322 -4.64 0.62 28.87
CA PHE A 322 -3.82 0.23 30.01
C PHE A 322 -4.09 1.11 31.24
N SER A 323 -4.12 2.44 31.07
CA SER A 323 -4.41 3.36 32.17
C SER A 323 -5.83 3.23 32.71
N GLN A 324 -6.84 3.08 31.83
CA GLN A 324 -8.24 2.90 32.21
C GLN A 324 -8.46 1.58 32.96
N THR A 325 -7.87 0.50 32.49
CA THR A 325 -8.03 -0.81 33.15
C THR A 325 -7.22 -0.87 34.43
N GLY A 326 -5.98 -0.37 34.43
CA GLY A 326 -5.15 -0.29 35.61
C GLY A 326 -5.78 0.54 36.75
N SER A 327 -6.44 1.65 36.40
CA SER A 327 -7.14 2.49 37.43
C SER A 327 -8.36 1.79 38.06
N ARG A 328 -8.95 0.80 37.40
CA ARG A 328 -10.07 -0.01 37.93
C ARG A 328 -9.62 -1.23 38.74
N LEU A 329 -8.36 -1.65 38.57
CA LEU A 329 -7.75 -2.77 39.28
C LEU A 329 -7.09 -2.24 40.55
N THR A 330 -7.88 -1.93 41.59
CA THR A 330 -7.37 -1.65 42.94
C THR A 330 -6.97 -2.97 43.61
N GLY A 331 -6.01 -2.92 44.55
CA GLY A 331 -5.53 -4.12 45.26
C GLY A 331 -6.63 -4.91 45.97
N ASP A 332 -7.77 -4.27 46.25
CA ASP A 332 -8.96 -4.87 46.87
C ASP A 332 -9.93 -5.48 45.83
N ALA A 333 -9.64 -5.38 44.54
CA ALA A 333 -10.51 -5.95 43.51
C ALA A 333 -10.55 -7.49 43.59
N PRO A 334 -11.73 -8.12 43.71
CA PRO A 334 -11.84 -9.58 43.90
C PRO A 334 -11.20 -10.41 42.77
N ALA A 335 -11.04 -9.81 41.59
CA ALA A 335 -10.37 -10.44 40.46
C ALA A 335 -8.85 -10.50 40.66
N VAL A 336 -8.24 -9.40 41.13
CA VAL A 336 -6.80 -9.34 41.45
C VAL A 336 -6.46 -10.29 42.61
N ALA A 337 -7.25 -10.30 43.68
CA ALA A 337 -7.06 -11.23 44.78
C ALA A 337 -7.10 -12.68 44.34
N ARG A 338 -8.10 -13.08 43.54
CA ARG A 338 -8.20 -14.45 43.00
C ARG A 338 -7.02 -14.82 42.10
N PHE A 339 -6.54 -13.88 41.26
CA PHE A 339 -5.38 -14.10 40.43
C PHE A 339 -4.10 -14.34 41.26
N LEU A 340 -3.88 -13.54 42.28
CA LEU A 340 -2.75 -13.69 43.20
C LEU A 340 -2.85 -14.98 44.03
N ASP A 341 -4.05 -15.33 44.53
CA ASP A 341 -4.31 -16.57 45.28
C ASP A 341 -4.08 -17.82 44.38
N SER A 342 -4.27 -17.71 43.04
CA SER A 342 -3.97 -18.78 42.09
C SER A 342 -2.47 -18.93 41.79
N GLY A 343 -1.61 -18.13 42.43
CA GLY A 343 -0.15 -18.16 42.22
C GLY A 343 0.37 -17.23 41.13
N GLY A 344 -0.48 -16.36 40.55
CA GLY A 344 -0.07 -15.32 39.65
C GLY A 344 0.73 -14.20 40.31
N SER A 345 1.62 -13.54 39.60
CA SER A 345 2.37 -12.38 40.08
C SER A 345 1.78 -11.06 39.52
N LEU A 346 2.04 -9.94 40.23
CA LEU A 346 1.65 -8.62 39.73
C LEU A 346 2.31 -8.28 38.39
N ASP A 347 3.53 -8.75 38.16
CA ASP A 347 4.22 -8.55 36.88
C ASP A 347 3.51 -9.30 35.72
N GLN A 348 3.06 -10.52 35.96
CA GLN A 348 2.26 -11.28 35.00
C GLN A 348 0.93 -10.60 34.69
N LEU A 349 0.25 -10.08 35.74
CA LEU A 349 -0.98 -9.32 35.54
C LEU A 349 -0.74 -8.05 34.74
N GLY A 350 0.37 -7.34 35.00
CA GLY A 350 0.76 -6.16 34.24
C GLY A 350 1.02 -6.48 32.75
N GLN A 351 1.73 -7.58 32.49
CA GLN A 351 1.98 -8.04 31.12
C GLN A 351 0.70 -8.45 30.37
N GLN A 352 -0.22 -9.16 31.05
CA GLN A 352 -1.52 -9.52 30.45
C GLN A 352 -2.34 -8.27 30.10
N LEU A 353 -2.39 -7.31 31.02
CA LEU A 353 -3.09 -6.04 30.78
C LEU A 353 -2.50 -5.26 29.60
N GLN A 354 -1.18 -5.25 29.48
CA GLN A 354 -0.52 -4.58 28.37
C GLN A 354 -0.82 -5.29 27.05
N THR A 355 -0.79 -6.61 27.03
CA THR A 355 -1.15 -7.40 25.84
C THR A 355 -2.60 -7.17 25.44
N ASP A 356 -3.54 -7.19 26.38
CA ASP A 356 -4.96 -6.93 26.13
C ASP A 356 -5.18 -5.49 25.60
N ALA A 357 -4.51 -4.51 26.20
CA ALA A 357 -4.58 -3.11 25.75
C ALA A 357 -4.04 -2.95 24.32
N PHE A 358 -2.94 -3.62 23.99
CA PHE A 358 -2.37 -3.65 22.64
C PHE A 358 -3.35 -4.27 21.63
N ILE A 359 -3.98 -5.40 21.96
CA ILE A 359 -4.98 -6.06 21.10
C ILE A 359 -6.17 -5.13 20.85
N LEU A 360 -6.67 -4.46 21.89
CA LEU A 360 -7.75 -3.48 21.74
C LEU A 360 -7.34 -2.31 20.84
N GLY A 361 -6.08 -1.86 20.93
CA GLY A 361 -5.52 -0.86 20.01
C GLY A 361 -5.54 -1.31 18.55
N ILE A 362 -5.18 -2.57 18.27
CA ILE A 362 -5.27 -3.17 16.92
C ILE A 362 -6.73 -3.22 16.45
N ASN A 363 -7.66 -3.65 17.31
CA ASN A 363 -9.08 -3.73 17.00
C ASN A 363 -9.65 -2.35 16.62
N ASP A 364 -9.25 -1.29 17.31
CA ASP A 364 -9.64 0.09 17.02
C ASP A 364 -9.15 0.56 15.64
N VAL A 365 -7.92 0.18 15.25
CA VAL A 365 -7.39 0.49 13.92
C VAL A 365 -8.15 -0.26 12.83
N PHE A 366 -8.51 -1.53 13.05
CA PHE A 366 -9.39 -2.25 12.13
C PHE A 366 -10.77 -1.60 12.04
N ALA A 367 -11.35 -1.14 13.16
CA ALA A 367 -12.62 -0.40 13.16
C ALA A 367 -12.52 0.91 12.36
N LEU A 368 -11.41 1.64 12.46
CA LEU A 368 -11.15 2.80 11.61
C LEU A 368 -11.15 2.43 10.12
N CYS A 369 -10.51 1.32 9.76
CA CYS A 369 -10.51 0.82 8.37
C CYS A 369 -11.91 0.45 7.88
N VAL A 370 -12.77 -0.11 8.74
CA VAL A 370 -14.18 -0.36 8.42
C VAL A 370 -14.92 0.95 8.14
N CYS A 371 -14.76 1.97 9.00
CA CYS A 371 -15.37 3.28 8.77
C CYS A 371 -14.91 3.91 7.45
N ILE A 372 -13.62 3.81 7.13
CA ILE A 372 -13.05 4.30 5.87
C ILE A 372 -13.63 3.53 4.68
N ALA A 373 -13.76 2.19 4.76
CA ALA A 373 -14.35 1.37 3.71
C ALA A 373 -15.82 1.76 3.46
N LEU A 374 -16.62 1.95 4.51
CA LEU A 374 -18.01 2.41 4.40
C LEU A 374 -18.10 3.81 3.78
N GLY A 375 -17.25 4.74 4.22
CA GLY A 375 -17.14 6.07 3.62
C GLY A 375 -16.79 6.01 2.14
N THR A 376 -15.89 5.10 1.75
CA THR A 376 -15.51 4.89 0.35
C THR A 376 -16.67 4.36 -0.48
N MET A 377 -17.48 3.45 0.06
CA MET A 377 -18.69 2.96 -0.63
C MET A 377 -19.68 4.10 -0.88
N LEU A 378 -19.86 5.01 0.08
CA LEU A 378 -20.70 6.20 -0.09
C LEU A 378 -20.12 7.13 -1.18
N LEU A 379 -18.82 7.35 -1.21
CA LEU A 379 -18.15 8.17 -2.23
C LEU A 379 -18.30 7.57 -3.63
N LEU A 380 -18.27 6.24 -3.77
CA LEU A 380 -18.48 5.56 -5.05
C LEU A 380 -19.86 5.84 -5.67
N ALA A 381 -20.87 6.14 -4.87
CA ALA A 381 -22.19 6.51 -5.37
C ALA A 381 -22.17 7.83 -6.18
N PHE A 382 -21.22 8.71 -5.90
CA PHE A 382 -21.07 10.01 -6.60
C PHE A 382 -20.17 9.93 -7.83
N VAL A 383 -19.41 8.86 -8.01
CA VAL A 383 -18.54 8.67 -9.19
C VAL A 383 -19.39 8.33 -10.40
N LYS A 384 -19.21 9.07 -11.51
CA LYS A 384 -19.93 8.77 -12.75
C LYS A 384 -19.48 7.43 -13.34
N ALA A 385 -20.43 6.66 -13.92
CA ALA A 385 -20.10 5.43 -14.62
C ALA A 385 -19.18 5.74 -15.80
N MET A 386 -17.99 5.21 -15.75
CA MET A 386 -17.05 5.25 -16.86
C MET A 386 -16.92 3.84 -17.42
N LYS A 387 -17.26 3.65 -18.68
CA LYS A 387 -16.92 2.39 -19.36
C LYS A 387 -15.43 2.44 -19.67
N PRO A 388 -14.67 1.38 -19.40
CA PRO A 388 -13.28 1.32 -19.82
C PRO A 388 -13.26 1.41 -21.35
N THR A 389 -12.93 2.57 -21.88
CA THR A 389 -12.63 2.72 -23.29
C THR A 389 -11.23 2.16 -23.49
N PRO A 390 -11.04 1.17 -24.37
CA PRO A 390 -9.69 0.74 -24.70
C PRO A 390 -8.96 1.95 -25.27
N VAL A 391 -7.90 2.39 -24.56
CA VAL A 391 -7.02 3.45 -25.07
C VAL A 391 -6.38 2.90 -26.33
N SER A 392 -6.64 3.52 -27.47
CA SER A 392 -6.00 3.15 -28.71
C SER A 392 -4.49 3.37 -28.57
N PRO A 393 -3.64 2.39 -28.93
CA PRO A 393 -2.18 2.58 -28.90
C PRO A 393 -1.70 3.78 -29.72
N VAL A 394 -2.51 4.21 -30.68
CA VAL A 394 -2.23 5.35 -31.58
C VAL A 394 -2.28 6.71 -30.84
N ASP A 395 -3.06 6.81 -29.74
CA ASP A 395 -3.23 8.08 -29.04
C ASP A 395 -2.08 8.41 -28.06
N LEU A 396 -1.18 7.48 -27.81
CA LEU A 396 -0.07 7.63 -26.85
C LEU A 396 1.27 8.03 -27.48
N GLY A 397 1.38 8.16 -28.79
CA GLY A 397 2.72 8.26 -29.38
C GLY A 397 2.91 8.97 -30.71
N THR A 398 1.92 9.65 -31.26
CA THR A 398 2.19 10.55 -32.40
C THR A 398 2.08 12.01 -31.94
N PRO A 399 3.17 12.80 -32.00
CA PRO A 399 3.03 14.24 -31.96
C PRO A 399 2.11 14.63 -33.13
N GLY A 400 0.96 15.23 -32.81
CA GLY A 400 0.03 15.71 -33.82
C GLY A 400 0.75 16.60 -34.83
N ASN A 401 0.50 16.30 -36.10
CA ASN A 401 0.80 17.20 -37.22
C ASN A 401 0.14 18.57 -37.00
#